data_7631a2817daeed356fba84b754c7c7a6
#
_entry.id   7631a2817daeed356fba84b754c7c7a6
#
_cell.length_a   1.000
_cell.length_b   1.000
_cell.length_c   1.000
_cell.angle_alpha   90.00
_cell.angle_beta   90.00
_cell.angle_gamma   90.00
#
_symmetry.space_group_name_H-M   'P 1'
#
loop_
_entity.id
_entity.type
_entity.pdbx_description
1 polymer ?
#
loop_
_entity_poly.entity_id
_entity_poly.type
_entity_poly.pdbx_seq_one_letter_code
_entity_poly.pdbx_strand_id
1 'polypeptide(L)'
;MVPHLTTALNGPLLALEAKFLSAAPDIERWLRSQWQEHTPPFYGSVDLRNSGFKLAPVDMNLFPGGFNNLNSAFLPLCVQAAMTAIEKICPNAKSLLLIPENHTRNIHYLQNVARLVNILRLTGLDVRLGSLLPEIEKPTSIDLQNGTSLLLEPLVRTQYRLGLEDFDPCAVLLNNDLTAGIPDVLKNLNEQFVLPPLHAGWAVRRKSNHFAAYDDVANDFAQLLGIDPWQINPYFSVCNSVNFHERQGEECLAANVDAVLGMMREKYKEYGIGETPFVIVKADAGTYGMGVMTVKDASEVIGLNRKQRNKMSVIKEGMNVSQVIIQEGVHTHERVNNGVAEPVVYMIDRFVVGGFYRVNSARGIDENLNAPGMHFEPLAFETSCSLPDQCQTPDAPPNRFYAYGVVARLAQLAASLELERTEPEHAQ
;
A
#
# COMPACT_ATOMS: atom_id res chain seq x y z
N MET A 1 -8.62 23.86 10.21
CA MET A 1 -7.23 24.39 10.34
C MET A 1 -6.35 23.36 9.66
N VAL A 2 -5.64 23.71 8.60
CA VAL A 2 -4.72 22.80 7.92
C VAL A 2 -3.54 22.56 8.88
N PRO A 3 -3.16 21.30 9.16
CA PRO A 3 -2.00 21.01 9.98
C PRO A 3 -0.76 21.69 9.40
N HIS A 4 0.11 22.22 10.26
CA HIS A 4 1.35 22.81 9.79
C HIS A 4 2.27 21.69 9.29
N LEU A 5 2.38 21.56 7.96
CA LEU A 5 3.22 20.61 7.29
C LEU A 5 4.59 21.24 7.02
N THR A 6 5.65 20.63 7.54
CA THR A 6 7.02 20.95 7.16
C THR A 6 7.54 19.86 6.25
N THR A 7 8.00 20.23 5.07
CA THR A 7 8.60 19.31 4.10
C THR A 7 10.03 19.71 3.82
N ALA A 8 10.83 18.80 3.27
CA ALA A 8 12.16 19.12 2.78
C ALA A 8 12.04 20.02 1.54
N LEU A 9 12.38 21.29 1.68
CA LEU A 9 12.27 22.30 0.63
C LEU A 9 13.54 22.49 -0.19
N ASN A 10 14.61 21.75 0.11
CA ASN A 10 15.92 21.87 -0.51
C ASN A 10 16.41 20.52 -1.05
N GLY A 11 17.40 20.59 -1.95
CA GLY A 11 18.12 19.43 -2.45
C GLY A 11 17.55 18.80 -3.74
N PRO A 12 17.95 17.57 -4.05
CA PRO A 12 17.61 16.89 -5.30
C PRO A 12 16.12 16.70 -5.52
N LEU A 13 15.33 16.61 -4.44
CA LEU A 13 13.88 16.42 -4.55
C LEU A 13 13.16 17.59 -5.21
N LEU A 14 13.59 18.85 -4.97
CA LEU A 14 13.00 20.01 -5.65
C LEU A 14 13.23 19.96 -7.17
N ALA A 15 14.42 19.51 -7.58
CA ALA A 15 14.71 19.32 -8.99
C ALA A 15 13.85 18.20 -9.60
N LEU A 16 13.63 17.12 -8.88
CA LEU A 16 12.75 16.02 -9.27
C LEU A 16 11.30 16.47 -9.41
N GLU A 17 10.77 17.21 -8.43
CA GLU A 17 9.41 17.78 -8.48
C GLU A 17 9.24 18.72 -9.67
N ALA A 18 10.20 19.63 -9.90
CA ALA A 18 10.18 20.52 -11.05
C ALA A 18 10.24 19.75 -12.37
N LYS A 19 11.02 18.66 -12.44
CA LYS A 19 11.08 17.78 -13.60
C LYS A 19 9.74 17.08 -13.86
N PHE A 20 9.08 16.57 -12.83
CA PHE A 20 7.76 15.95 -12.96
C PHE A 20 6.72 16.96 -13.47
N LEU A 21 6.69 18.17 -12.90
CA LEU A 21 5.76 19.21 -13.35
C LEU A 21 6.00 19.63 -14.80
N SER A 22 7.26 19.83 -15.20
CA SER A 22 7.59 20.19 -16.57
C SER A 22 7.31 19.10 -17.60
N ALA A 23 7.42 17.83 -17.21
CA ALA A 23 7.18 16.67 -18.05
C ALA A 23 5.77 16.07 -17.86
N ALA A 24 4.87 16.74 -17.18
CA ALA A 24 3.54 16.21 -16.85
C ALA A 24 2.76 15.67 -18.08
N PRO A 25 2.75 16.33 -19.27
CA PRO A 25 2.08 15.79 -20.44
C PRO A 25 2.66 14.44 -20.90
N ASP A 26 3.95 14.24 -20.79
CA ASP A 26 4.63 13.00 -21.18
C ASP A 26 4.37 11.91 -20.14
N ILE A 27 4.40 12.24 -18.85
CA ILE A 27 4.05 11.35 -17.75
C ILE A 27 2.61 10.84 -17.93
N GLU A 28 1.65 11.73 -18.15
CA GLU A 28 0.23 11.34 -18.29
C GLU A 28 -0.01 10.52 -19.57
N ARG A 29 0.73 10.78 -20.65
CA ARG A 29 0.67 9.97 -21.87
C ARG A 29 1.23 8.57 -21.64
N TRP A 30 2.40 8.49 -21.01
CA TRP A 30 3.05 7.21 -20.69
C TRP A 30 2.20 6.36 -19.75
N LEU A 31 1.70 6.91 -18.65
CA LEU A 31 0.81 6.19 -17.73
C LEU A 31 -0.46 5.71 -18.43
N ARG A 32 -1.02 6.51 -19.34
CA ARG A 32 -2.21 6.11 -20.11
C ARG A 32 -1.91 4.93 -21.04
N SER A 33 -0.73 4.87 -21.68
CA SER A 33 -0.37 3.69 -22.48
C SER A 33 -0.16 2.45 -21.61
N GLN A 34 0.48 2.59 -20.45
CA GLN A 34 0.63 1.47 -19.51
C GLN A 34 -0.72 0.89 -19.07
N TRP A 35 -1.70 1.77 -18.79
CA TRP A 35 -3.06 1.34 -18.41
C TRP A 35 -3.91 0.78 -19.56
N GLN A 36 -3.43 0.79 -20.79
CA GLN A 36 -4.03 0.05 -21.91
C GLN A 36 -3.52 -1.39 -21.97
N GLU A 37 -2.33 -1.65 -21.48
CA GLU A 37 -1.65 -2.94 -21.51
C GLU A 37 -1.85 -3.71 -20.19
N HIS A 38 -1.93 -3.00 -19.06
CA HIS A 38 -1.98 -3.57 -17.71
C HIS A 38 -3.25 -3.19 -16.98
N THR A 39 -3.87 -4.19 -16.33
CA THR A 39 -5.10 -3.98 -15.55
C THR A 39 -4.76 -3.55 -14.13
N PRO A 40 -5.16 -2.34 -13.69
CA PRO A 40 -4.90 -1.90 -12.33
C PRO A 40 -5.68 -2.75 -11.31
N PRO A 41 -5.11 -3.03 -10.12
CA PRO A 41 -5.87 -3.57 -9.00
C PRO A 41 -7.08 -2.69 -8.69
N PHE A 42 -8.17 -3.29 -8.19
CA PHE A 42 -9.40 -2.54 -7.87
C PHE A 42 -9.11 -1.33 -6.97
N TYR A 43 -8.24 -1.48 -5.99
CA TYR A 43 -7.78 -0.41 -5.12
C TYR A 43 -6.41 -0.75 -4.50
N GLY A 44 -5.78 0.24 -3.87
CA GLY A 44 -4.53 0.07 -3.16
C GLY A 44 -4.18 1.27 -2.31
N SER A 45 -3.24 1.10 -1.41
CA SER A 45 -2.59 2.20 -0.70
C SER A 45 -1.08 2.05 -0.73
N VAL A 46 -0.40 3.17 -0.89
CA VAL A 46 1.06 3.24 -1.02
C VAL A 46 1.60 4.08 0.13
N ASP A 47 2.46 3.48 0.94
CA ASP A 47 3.22 4.21 1.94
C ASP A 47 4.45 4.82 1.25
N LEU A 48 4.57 6.14 1.28
CA LEU A 48 5.68 6.87 0.68
C LEU A 48 6.59 7.46 1.75
N ARG A 49 7.86 7.65 1.42
CA ARG A 49 8.78 8.47 2.22
C ARG A 49 9.51 9.49 1.37
N ASN A 50 9.64 10.68 1.95
CA ASN A 50 10.33 11.82 1.37
C ASN A 50 11.52 12.20 2.25
N SER A 51 12.72 11.97 1.73
CA SER A 51 13.98 12.30 2.42
C SER A 51 14.61 13.62 1.98
N GLY A 52 13.94 14.40 1.09
CA GLY A 52 14.51 15.61 0.51
C GLY A 52 15.48 15.36 -0.65
N PHE A 53 15.98 14.15 -0.79
CA PHE A 53 16.82 13.71 -1.93
C PHE A 53 16.22 12.52 -2.70
N LYS A 54 15.19 11.89 -2.13
CA LYS A 54 14.50 10.72 -2.65
C LYS A 54 13.03 10.74 -2.23
N LEU A 55 12.14 10.37 -3.13
CA LEU A 55 10.72 10.12 -2.88
C LEU A 55 10.40 8.71 -3.37
N ALA A 56 10.19 7.76 -2.48
CA ALA A 56 10.03 6.37 -2.88
C ALA A 56 8.92 5.65 -2.08
N PRO A 57 8.28 4.63 -2.68
CA PRO A 57 7.35 3.77 -1.96
C PRO A 57 8.15 2.86 -1.02
N VAL A 58 7.61 2.66 0.18
CA VAL A 58 8.19 1.75 1.17
C VAL A 58 7.30 0.55 1.48
N ASP A 59 6.02 0.64 1.14
CA ASP A 59 5.09 -0.49 1.16
C ASP A 59 3.92 -0.26 0.20
N MET A 60 3.32 -1.36 -0.30
CA MET A 60 2.13 -1.36 -1.15
C MET A 60 1.13 -2.37 -0.65
N ASN A 61 -0.08 -1.90 -0.31
CA ASN A 61 -1.16 -2.73 0.20
C ASN A 61 -2.32 -2.79 -0.80
N LEU A 62 -2.75 -4.01 -1.13
CA LEU A 62 -3.89 -4.30 -2.03
C LEU A 62 -5.22 -4.55 -1.29
N PHE A 63 -5.22 -4.50 0.04
CA PHE A 63 -6.41 -4.60 0.89
C PHE A 63 -6.42 -3.43 1.88
N PRO A 64 -6.47 -2.18 1.39
CA PRO A 64 -6.26 -1.01 2.23
C PRO A 64 -7.39 -0.83 3.25
N GLY A 65 -6.98 -0.61 4.50
CA GLY A 65 -7.82 -0.03 5.54
C GLY A 65 -7.54 1.47 5.66
N GLY A 66 -8.46 2.25 6.25
CA GLY A 66 -8.24 3.67 6.52
C GLY A 66 -8.93 4.64 5.55
N PHE A 67 -9.87 4.19 4.71
CA PHE A 67 -10.70 5.08 3.88
C PHE A 67 -11.46 6.13 4.70
N ASN A 68 -11.72 5.87 5.98
CA ASN A 68 -12.32 6.83 6.91
C ASN A 68 -11.41 8.00 7.27
N ASN A 69 -10.10 7.90 7.03
CA ASN A 69 -9.12 8.96 7.28
C ASN A 69 -8.92 9.89 6.07
N LEU A 70 -9.51 9.55 4.91
CA LEU A 70 -9.44 10.41 3.73
C LEU A 70 -10.28 11.68 3.92
N ASN A 71 -9.81 12.78 3.35
CA ASN A 71 -10.56 14.01 3.33
C ASN A 71 -11.93 13.80 2.66
N SER A 72 -13.00 14.18 3.34
CA SER A 72 -14.37 14.01 2.85
C SER A 72 -14.67 14.81 1.57
N ALA A 73 -13.91 15.86 1.27
CA ALA A 73 -14.01 16.63 0.03
C ALA A 73 -13.70 15.77 -1.22
N PHE A 74 -12.94 14.68 -1.08
CA PHE A 74 -12.59 13.78 -2.17
C PHE A 74 -13.58 12.61 -2.35
N LEU A 75 -14.67 12.56 -1.59
CA LEU A 75 -15.68 11.53 -1.76
C LEU A 75 -16.20 11.40 -3.21
N PRO A 76 -16.51 12.51 -3.93
CA PRO A 76 -16.93 12.40 -5.34
C PRO A 76 -15.87 11.73 -6.24
N LEU A 77 -14.59 11.99 -6.01
CA LEU A 77 -13.51 11.37 -6.75
C LEU A 77 -13.41 9.86 -6.45
N CYS A 78 -13.54 9.46 -5.18
CA CYS A 78 -13.61 8.04 -4.80
C CYS A 78 -14.77 7.33 -5.52
N VAL A 79 -15.94 7.96 -5.57
CA VAL A 79 -17.13 7.41 -6.22
C VAL A 79 -16.92 7.26 -7.73
N GLN A 80 -16.40 8.28 -8.40
CA GLN A 80 -16.11 8.22 -9.84
C GLN A 80 -15.08 7.14 -10.18
N ALA A 81 -14.01 7.04 -9.39
CA ALA A 81 -12.98 6.02 -9.59
C ALA A 81 -13.55 4.61 -9.38
N ALA A 82 -14.39 4.41 -8.35
CA ALA A 82 -15.06 3.13 -8.11
C ALA A 82 -16.05 2.77 -9.24
N MET A 83 -16.81 3.72 -9.76
CA MET A 83 -17.67 3.50 -10.95
C MET A 83 -16.84 3.01 -12.13
N THR A 84 -15.73 3.70 -12.46
CA THR A 84 -14.86 3.30 -13.57
C THR A 84 -14.28 1.90 -13.38
N ALA A 85 -13.85 1.55 -12.15
CA ALA A 85 -13.33 0.23 -11.84
C ALA A 85 -14.37 -0.87 -12.04
N ILE A 86 -15.60 -0.63 -11.57
CA ILE A 86 -16.69 -1.60 -11.63
C ILE A 86 -17.17 -1.79 -13.08
N GLU A 87 -17.31 -0.71 -13.85
CA GLU A 87 -17.75 -0.77 -15.26
C GLU A 87 -16.82 -1.61 -16.14
N LYS A 88 -15.52 -1.60 -15.87
CA LYS A 88 -14.53 -2.43 -16.58
C LYS A 88 -14.72 -3.93 -16.30
N ILE A 89 -15.13 -4.27 -15.10
CA ILE A 89 -15.22 -5.66 -14.62
C ILE A 89 -16.61 -6.24 -14.96
N CYS A 90 -17.65 -5.48 -14.65
CA CYS A 90 -19.04 -5.87 -14.85
C CYS A 90 -19.87 -4.65 -15.25
N PRO A 91 -19.98 -4.32 -16.57
CA PRO A 91 -20.67 -3.11 -17.04
C PRO A 91 -22.13 -2.99 -16.59
N ASN A 92 -22.77 -4.13 -16.30
CA ASN A 92 -24.16 -4.22 -15.86
C ASN A 92 -24.28 -4.53 -14.36
N ALA A 93 -23.23 -4.30 -13.57
CA ALA A 93 -23.24 -4.58 -12.14
C ALA A 93 -24.38 -3.83 -11.44
N LYS A 94 -25.19 -4.57 -10.66
CA LYS A 94 -26.24 -4.03 -9.79
C LYS A 94 -25.94 -4.27 -8.33
N SER A 95 -25.12 -5.28 -8.04
CA SER A 95 -24.87 -5.76 -6.70
C SER A 95 -23.41 -6.15 -6.51
N LEU A 96 -22.89 -5.92 -5.30
CA LEU A 96 -21.53 -6.24 -4.92
C LEU A 96 -21.48 -6.77 -3.49
N LEU A 97 -20.83 -7.91 -3.29
CA LEU A 97 -20.56 -8.47 -1.97
C LEU A 97 -19.21 -7.98 -1.47
N LEU A 98 -19.19 -7.29 -0.34
CA LEU A 98 -17.94 -6.91 0.33
C LEU A 98 -17.67 -7.88 1.48
N ILE A 99 -16.47 -8.45 1.52
CA ILE A 99 -16.01 -9.34 2.59
C ILE A 99 -14.91 -8.64 3.38
N PRO A 100 -15.19 -8.18 4.61
CA PRO A 100 -14.21 -7.53 5.47
C PRO A 100 -13.32 -8.54 6.21
N GLU A 101 -12.28 -8.01 6.90
CA GLU A 101 -11.51 -8.72 7.91
C GLU A 101 -12.39 -9.24 9.06
N ASN A 102 -11.90 -10.26 9.74
CA ASN A 102 -12.58 -10.89 10.87
C ASN A 102 -12.51 -10.06 12.18
N HIS A 103 -12.45 -8.73 12.08
CA HIS A 103 -12.26 -7.81 13.20
C HIS A 103 -13.56 -7.14 13.65
N THR A 104 -14.43 -7.88 14.34
CA THR A 104 -15.72 -7.36 14.84
C THR A 104 -15.62 -6.39 16.03
N ARG A 105 -14.44 -6.21 16.62
CA ARG A 105 -14.20 -5.36 17.79
C ARG A 105 -13.32 -4.14 17.51
N ASN A 106 -12.67 -4.08 16.36
CA ASN A 106 -11.83 -2.95 15.99
C ASN A 106 -12.68 -1.84 15.34
N ILE A 107 -13.15 -0.91 16.15
CA ILE A 107 -14.02 0.19 15.70
C ILE A 107 -13.41 1.01 14.57
N HIS A 108 -12.11 1.29 14.60
CA HIS A 108 -11.43 2.05 13.54
C HIS A 108 -11.47 1.31 12.19
N TYR A 109 -11.26 0.00 12.22
CA TYR A 109 -11.37 -0.82 11.02
C TYR A 109 -12.83 -0.90 10.52
N LEU A 110 -13.80 -1.06 11.42
CA LEU A 110 -15.22 -1.09 11.06
C LEU A 110 -15.70 0.26 10.47
N GLN A 111 -15.17 1.38 10.94
CA GLN A 111 -15.42 2.70 10.34
C GLN A 111 -14.84 2.80 8.92
N ASN A 112 -13.68 2.19 8.66
CA ASN A 112 -13.15 2.04 7.31
C ASN A 112 -14.11 1.25 6.41
N VAL A 113 -14.61 0.09 6.88
CA VAL A 113 -15.58 -0.73 6.14
C VAL A 113 -16.84 0.09 5.83
N ALA A 114 -17.38 0.81 6.81
CA ALA A 114 -18.56 1.67 6.62
C ALA A 114 -18.32 2.75 5.56
N ARG A 115 -17.13 3.37 5.57
CA ARG A 115 -16.75 4.38 4.57
C ARG A 115 -16.66 3.77 3.17
N LEU A 116 -16.03 2.60 3.05
CA LEU A 116 -15.91 1.88 1.77
C LEU A 116 -17.29 1.47 1.24
N VAL A 117 -18.16 0.92 2.08
CA VAL A 117 -19.57 0.61 1.73
C VAL A 117 -20.30 1.84 1.22
N ASN A 118 -20.13 3.00 1.91
CA ASN A 118 -20.76 4.24 1.48
C ASN A 118 -20.26 4.69 0.09
N ILE A 119 -18.95 4.63 -0.17
CA ILE A 119 -18.37 4.94 -1.49
C ILE A 119 -19.01 4.06 -2.57
N LEU A 120 -19.06 2.75 -2.32
CA LEU A 120 -19.59 1.77 -3.27
C LEU A 120 -21.10 1.94 -3.51
N ARG A 121 -21.90 2.21 -2.48
CA ARG A 121 -23.34 2.46 -2.61
C ARG A 121 -23.64 3.72 -3.41
N LEU A 122 -22.82 4.76 -3.27
CA LEU A 122 -22.94 5.98 -4.05
C LEU A 122 -22.67 5.80 -5.54
N THR A 123 -22.07 4.67 -5.97
CA THR A 123 -21.97 4.29 -7.39
C THR A 123 -23.28 3.72 -7.96
N GLY A 124 -24.30 3.56 -7.14
CA GLY A 124 -25.59 2.99 -7.54
C GLY A 124 -25.70 1.47 -7.31
N LEU A 125 -24.70 0.84 -6.68
CA LEU A 125 -24.71 -0.58 -6.37
C LEU A 125 -25.50 -0.88 -5.09
N ASP A 126 -26.20 -2.02 -5.09
CA ASP A 126 -26.59 -2.68 -3.85
C ASP A 126 -25.39 -3.40 -3.25
N VAL A 127 -24.92 -2.94 -2.07
CA VAL A 127 -23.71 -3.45 -1.42
C VAL A 127 -24.08 -4.08 -0.08
N ARG A 128 -23.80 -5.38 0.05
CA ARG A 128 -24.01 -6.12 1.29
C ARG A 128 -22.68 -6.70 1.80
N LEU A 129 -22.62 -6.99 3.09
CA LEU A 129 -21.41 -7.46 3.77
C LEU A 129 -21.56 -8.93 4.12
N GLY A 130 -20.69 -9.76 3.56
CA GLY A 130 -20.56 -11.17 3.93
C GLY A 130 -19.45 -11.39 4.95
N SER A 131 -19.61 -12.34 5.87
CA SER A 131 -18.63 -12.67 6.88
C SER A 131 -18.01 -14.04 6.69
N LEU A 132 -16.69 -14.13 6.82
CA LEU A 132 -15.94 -15.40 6.87
C LEU A 132 -15.93 -16.01 8.28
N LEU A 133 -16.48 -15.30 9.29
CA LEU A 133 -16.56 -15.78 10.66
C LEU A 133 -17.61 -16.87 10.78
N PRO A 134 -17.25 -18.10 11.21
CA PRO A 134 -18.21 -19.21 11.32
C PRO A 134 -19.31 -18.96 12.37
N GLU A 135 -19.07 -18.10 13.36
CA GLU A 135 -20.06 -17.70 14.36
C GLU A 135 -21.17 -16.77 13.85
N ILE A 136 -21.01 -16.21 12.64
CA ILE A 136 -22.07 -15.41 12.00
C ILE A 136 -23.00 -16.35 11.21
N GLU A 137 -23.88 -17.04 11.92
CA GLU A 137 -24.87 -17.96 11.35
C GLU A 137 -26.18 -17.28 10.91
N LYS A 138 -26.38 -16.02 11.29
CA LYS A 138 -27.53 -15.17 10.94
C LYS A 138 -27.12 -13.73 10.80
N PRO A 139 -27.90 -12.90 10.08
CA PRO A 139 -27.61 -11.47 9.96
C PRO A 139 -27.38 -10.83 11.34
N THR A 140 -26.18 -10.27 11.54
CA THR A 140 -25.70 -9.74 12.82
C THR A 140 -25.30 -8.29 12.64
N SER A 141 -25.95 -7.41 13.42
CA SER A 141 -25.64 -5.98 13.43
C SER A 141 -24.51 -5.66 14.39
N ILE A 142 -23.53 -4.87 13.92
CA ILE A 142 -22.42 -4.36 14.72
C ILE A 142 -22.53 -2.85 14.83
N ASP A 143 -22.68 -2.33 16.04
CA ASP A 143 -22.76 -0.89 16.34
C ASP A 143 -21.37 -0.25 16.25
N LEU A 144 -21.26 0.87 15.52
CA LEU A 144 -20.04 1.65 15.35
C LEU A 144 -19.87 2.79 16.37
N GLN A 145 -20.73 2.85 17.38
CA GLN A 145 -20.70 3.85 18.47
C GLN A 145 -20.86 5.33 18.01
N ASN A 146 -21.16 5.53 16.74
CA ASN A 146 -21.41 6.85 16.13
C ASN A 146 -22.85 7.01 15.63
N GLY A 147 -23.74 6.13 16.05
CA GLY A 147 -25.15 6.07 15.62
C GLY A 147 -25.36 5.33 14.30
N THR A 148 -24.31 4.70 13.74
CA THR A 148 -24.40 3.84 12.55
C THR A 148 -24.07 2.40 12.91
N SER A 149 -24.53 1.44 12.10
CA SER A 149 -24.21 0.02 12.26
C SER A 149 -23.87 -0.63 10.93
N LEU A 150 -23.12 -1.73 11.00
CA LEU A 150 -22.87 -2.63 9.88
C LEU A 150 -23.63 -3.93 10.09
N LEU A 151 -24.29 -4.42 9.03
CA LEU A 151 -24.95 -5.72 9.03
C LEU A 151 -24.02 -6.73 8.37
N LEU A 152 -23.49 -7.68 9.13
CA LEU A 152 -22.73 -8.83 8.63
C LEU A 152 -23.67 -10.00 8.42
N GLU A 153 -23.56 -10.67 7.29
CA GLU A 153 -24.43 -11.76 6.90
C GLU A 153 -23.64 -13.04 6.62
N PRO A 154 -24.23 -14.23 6.90
CA PRO A 154 -23.58 -15.49 6.59
C PRO A 154 -23.45 -15.68 5.08
N LEU A 155 -22.28 -16.17 4.66
CA LEU A 155 -22.01 -16.47 3.25
C LEU A 155 -22.77 -17.72 2.81
N VAL A 156 -23.35 -17.67 1.62
CA VAL A 156 -24.01 -18.81 0.96
C VAL A 156 -23.21 -19.17 -0.29
N ARG A 157 -22.68 -20.38 -0.33
CA ARG A 157 -21.90 -20.91 -1.43
C ARG A 157 -22.75 -21.82 -2.32
N THR A 158 -22.78 -21.52 -3.61
CA THR A 158 -23.17 -22.47 -4.66
C THR A 158 -21.92 -23.12 -5.27
N GLN A 159 -22.05 -23.94 -6.29
CA GLN A 159 -20.88 -24.63 -6.87
C GLN A 159 -19.79 -23.65 -7.35
N TYR A 160 -20.17 -22.55 -8.05
CA TYR A 160 -19.23 -21.64 -8.70
C TYR A 160 -19.42 -20.16 -8.29
N ARG A 161 -20.38 -19.88 -7.39
CA ARG A 161 -20.72 -18.52 -6.99
C ARG A 161 -20.84 -18.42 -5.47
N LEU A 162 -20.60 -17.21 -4.98
CA LEU A 162 -20.72 -16.84 -3.56
C LEU A 162 -21.67 -15.64 -3.43
N GLY A 163 -22.58 -15.74 -2.48
CA GLY A 163 -23.56 -14.69 -2.20
C GLY A 163 -24.04 -14.75 -0.76
N LEU A 164 -25.27 -14.28 -0.54
CA LEU A 164 -26.03 -14.41 0.72
C LEU A 164 -27.36 -15.09 0.40
N GLU A 165 -28.18 -15.38 1.40
CA GLU A 165 -29.41 -16.19 1.23
C GLU A 165 -30.32 -15.71 0.08
N ASP A 166 -30.45 -14.39 -0.08
CA ASP A 166 -31.29 -13.73 -1.09
C ASP A 166 -30.52 -12.74 -1.97
N PHE A 167 -29.20 -12.92 -2.08
CA PHE A 167 -28.32 -11.97 -2.74
C PHE A 167 -27.24 -12.68 -3.56
N ASP A 168 -27.32 -12.53 -4.89
CA ASP A 168 -26.35 -13.07 -5.85
C ASP A 168 -25.59 -11.92 -6.53
N PRO A 169 -24.39 -11.57 -6.03
CA PRO A 169 -23.63 -10.43 -6.51
C PRO A 169 -22.89 -10.74 -7.82
N CYS A 170 -22.70 -9.71 -8.65
CA CYS A 170 -21.85 -9.78 -9.83
C CYS A 170 -20.37 -9.97 -9.50
N ALA A 171 -19.92 -9.33 -8.43
CA ALA A 171 -18.53 -9.40 -7.99
C ALA A 171 -18.42 -9.48 -6.45
N VAL A 172 -17.32 -10.06 -6.01
CA VAL A 172 -16.91 -10.13 -4.59
C VAL A 172 -15.71 -9.23 -4.39
N LEU A 173 -15.83 -8.22 -3.56
CA LEU A 173 -14.73 -7.35 -3.16
C LEU A 173 -14.20 -7.80 -1.79
N LEU A 174 -12.93 -8.16 -1.73
CA LEU A 174 -12.26 -8.54 -0.49
C LEU A 174 -11.62 -7.30 0.14
N ASN A 175 -12.03 -6.95 1.35
CA ASN A 175 -11.24 -6.09 2.25
C ASN A 175 -10.68 -6.95 3.40
N ASN A 176 -10.27 -8.15 3.06
CA ASN A 176 -9.63 -9.16 3.90
C ASN A 176 -8.33 -9.57 3.23
N ASP A 177 -7.23 -9.40 3.90
CA ASP A 177 -5.88 -9.57 3.35
C ASP A 177 -5.44 -11.04 3.20
N LEU A 178 -6.30 -11.98 3.56
CA LEU A 178 -6.09 -13.44 3.45
C LEU A 178 -4.77 -13.92 4.08
N THR A 179 -4.28 -13.23 5.11
CA THR A 179 -3.02 -13.62 5.78
C THR A 179 -3.11 -15.02 6.38
N ALA A 180 -4.28 -15.42 6.91
CA ALA A 180 -4.50 -16.75 7.49
C ALA A 180 -4.64 -17.89 6.45
N GLY A 181 -4.51 -17.57 5.17
CA GLY A 181 -4.75 -18.50 4.07
C GLY A 181 -5.99 -18.17 3.27
N ILE A 182 -6.17 -18.86 2.14
CA ILE A 182 -7.35 -18.70 1.30
C ILE A 182 -8.44 -19.64 1.79
N PRO A 183 -9.57 -19.13 2.33
CA PRO A 183 -10.70 -19.97 2.77
C PRO A 183 -11.29 -20.77 1.61
N ASP A 184 -11.70 -22.01 1.88
CA ASP A 184 -12.28 -22.88 0.84
C ASP A 184 -13.53 -22.29 0.19
N VAL A 185 -14.30 -21.50 0.95
CA VAL A 185 -15.50 -20.81 0.44
C VAL A 185 -15.19 -19.79 -0.68
N LEU A 186 -13.96 -19.32 -0.78
CA LEU A 186 -13.52 -18.38 -1.83
C LEU A 186 -12.88 -19.05 -3.04
N LYS A 187 -12.53 -20.33 -2.96
CA LYS A 187 -11.83 -21.03 -4.05
C LYS A 187 -12.79 -21.40 -5.18
N ASN A 188 -12.30 -21.40 -6.42
CA ASN A 188 -13.05 -21.86 -7.61
C ASN A 188 -14.38 -21.11 -7.84
N LEU A 189 -14.37 -19.78 -7.67
CA LEU A 189 -15.50 -18.90 -8.01
C LEU A 189 -15.41 -18.49 -9.49
N ASN A 190 -15.64 -19.47 -10.40
CA ASN A 190 -15.37 -19.29 -11.83
C ASN A 190 -16.44 -18.45 -12.57
N GLU A 191 -17.55 -18.13 -11.90
CA GLU A 191 -18.66 -17.35 -12.48
C GLU A 191 -18.80 -15.96 -11.85
N GLN A 192 -17.79 -15.54 -11.07
CA GLN A 192 -17.77 -14.24 -10.41
C GLN A 192 -16.37 -13.65 -10.40
N PHE A 193 -16.29 -12.33 -10.45
CA PHE A 193 -15.05 -11.61 -10.23
C PHE A 193 -14.76 -11.52 -8.72
N VAL A 194 -13.56 -11.93 -8.32
CA VAL A 194 -13.04 -11.76 -6.95
C VAL A 194 -11.92 -10.72 -6.99
N LEU A 195 -12.08 -9.64 -6.23
CA LEU A 195 -11.23 -8.45 -6.28
C LEU A 195 -10.70 -8.08 -4.88
N PRO A 196 -9.42 -7.84 -4.71
CA PRO A 196 -8.33 -8.29 -5.57
C PRO A 196 -8.35 -9.81 -5.77
N PRO A 197 -7.64 -10.36 -6.78
CA PRO A 197 -7.59 -11.81 -6.97
C PRO A 197 -6.99 -12.51 -5.76
N LEU A 198 -7.31 -13.78 -5.55
CA LEU A 198 -6.94 -14.50 -4.32
C LEU A 198 -5.42 -14.59 -4.09
N HIS A 199 -4.62 -14.64 -5.17
CA HIS A 199 -3.16 -14.65 -5.07
C HIS A 199 -2.54 -13.31 -4.66
N ALA A 200 -3.32 -12.23 -4.64
CA ALA A 200 -2.94 -10.96 -4.02
C ALA A 200 -2.91 -11.02 -2.49
N GLY A 201 -3.52 -12.05 -1.88
CA GLY A 201 -3.56 -12.22 -0.42
C GLY A 201 -2.18 -12.56 0.17
N TRP A 202 -1.91 -12.08 1.39
CA TRP A 202 -0.59 -12.21 2.03
C TRP A 202 -0.17 -13.65 2.38
N ALA A 203 -1.06 -14.63 2.30
CA ALA A 203 -0.64 -16.04 2.36
C ALA A 203 0.24 -16.44 1.16
N VAL A 204 0.05 -15.80 0.01
CA VAL A 204 0.74 -16.10 -1.26
C VAL A 204 1.67 -14.97 -1.69
N ARG A 205 1.20 -13.73 -1.63
CA ARG A 205 1.90 -12.52 -2.07
C ARG A 205 3.23 -12.32 -1.33
N ARG A 206 4.23 -11.80 -2.05
CA ARG A 206 5.55 -11.44 -1.51
C ARG A 206 5.88 -9.98 -1.83
N LYS A 207 6.42 -9.25 -0.85
CA LYS A 207 6.88 -7.86 -1.03
C LYS A 207 8.01 -7.78 -2.06
N SER A 208 8.88 -8.78 -2.09
CA SER A 208 9.97 -8.88 -3.07
C SER A 208 9.46 -8.93 -4.51
N ASN A 209 8.35 -9.64 -4.78
CA ASN A 209 7.75 -9.67 -6.12
C ASN A 209 7.25 -8.27 -6.53
N HIS A 210 6.62 -7.55 -5.59
CA HIS A 210 6.18 -6.18 -5.83
C HIS A 210 7.36 -5.25 -6.13
N PHE A 211 8.42 -5.29 -5.31
CA PHE A 211 9.56 -4.40 -5.51
C PHE A 211 10.39 -4.78 -6.72
N ALA A 212 10.40 -6.03 -7.16
CA ALA A 212 10.98 -6.43 -8.45
C ALA A 212 10.19 -5.83 -9.64
N ALA A 213 8.86 -5.90 -9.60
CA ALA A 213 8.02 -5.23 -10.60
C ALA A 213 8.16 -3.71 -10.54
N TYR A 214 8.28 -3.14 -9.33
CA TYR A 214 8.48 -1.70 -9.17
C TYR A 214 9.84 -1.23 -9.70
N ASP A 215 10.89 -2.03 -9.55
CA ASP A 215 12.22 -1.75 -10.12
C ASP A 215 12.15 -1.59 -11.64
N ASP A 216 11.48 -2.52 -12.34
CA ASP A 216 11.27 -2.44 -13.78
C ASP A 216 10.52 -1.15 -14.16
N VAL A 217 9.37 -0.90 -13.52
CA VAL A 217 8.54 0.28 -13.78
C VAL A 217 9.30 1.59 -13.52
N ALA A 218 10.05 1.65 -12.42
CA ALA A 218 10.81 2.84 -12.03
C ALA A 218 11.98 3.12 -13.00
N ASN A 219 12.66 2.07 -13.47
CA ASN A 219 13.73 2.21 -14.46
C ASN A 219 13.19 2.71 -15.81
N ASP A 220 12.10 2.14 -16.32
CA ASP A 220 11.47 2.57 -17.57
C ASP A 220 10.98 4.03 -17.47
N PHE A 221 10.35 4.38 -16.36
CA PHE A 221 9.88 5.74 -16.10
C PHE A 221 11.05 6.74 -15.96
N ALA A 222 12.12 6.34 -15.27
CA ALA A 222 13.30 7.17 -15.13
C ALA A 222 13.99 7.42 -16.47
N GLN A 223 14.04 6.40 -17.34
CA GLN A 223 14.55 6.55 -18.71
C GLN A 223 13.73 7.54 -19.53
N LEU A 224 12.39 7.48 -19.44
CA LEU A 224 11.50 8.44 -20.09
C LEU A 224 11.82 9.89 -19.73
N LEU A 225 12.11 10.13 -18.47
CA LEU A 225 12.34 11.49 -17.95
C LEU A 225 13.79 11.91 -17.95
N GLY A 226 14.75 11.01 -18.17
CA GLY A 226 16.18 11.28 -18.01
C GLY A 226 16.56 11.65 -16.59
N ILE A 227 16.05 10.92 -15.61
CA ILE A 227 16.36 11.05 -14.18
C ILE A 227 17.10 9.82 -13.66
N ASP A 228 17.75 9.93 -12.51
CA ASP A 228 18.31 8.78 -11.82
C ASP A 228 17.15 7.96 -11.18
N PRO A 229 16.96 6.68 -11.57
CA PRO A 229 15.90 5.85 -11.01
C PRO A 229 15.99 5.73 -9.49
N TRP A 230 17.19 5.80 -8.91
CA TRP A 230 17.37 5.75 -7.47
C TRP A 230 16.57 6.83 -6.71
N GLN A 231 16.31 7.99 -7.33
CA GLN A 231 15.53 9.05 -6.68
C GLN A 231 14.08 8.67 -6.36
N ILE A 232 13.55 7.65 -7.05
CA ILE A 232 12.17 7.17 -6.88
C ILE A 232 12.07 5.69 -6.51
N ASN A 233 13.18 4.95 -6.53
CA ASN A 233 13.23 3.51 -6.39
C ASN A 233 14.15 3.10 -5.24
N PRO A 234 13.65 2.42 -4.18
CA PRO A 234 14.47 1.94 -3.10
C PRO A 234 15.22 0.67 -3.53
N TYR A 235 16.52 0.58 -3.23
CA TYR A 235 17.25 -0.68 -3.36
C TYR A 235 16.66 -1.74 -2.44
N PHE A 236 16.72 -2.99 -2.87
CA PHE A 236 16.35 -4.12 -2.04
C PHE A 236 17.14 -5.38 -2.36
N SER A 237 17.13 -6.31 -1.45
CA SER A 237 17.64 -7.67 -1.61
C SER A 237 16.73 -8.66 -0.86
N VAL A 238 16.86 -9.95 -1.13
CA VAL A 238 16.01 -10.99 -0.56
C VAL A 238 16.86 -12.08 0.08
N CYS A 239 16.46 -12.53 1.26
CA CYS A 239 17.04 -13.72 1.89
C CYS A 239 15.91 -14.77 2.04
N ASN A 240 16.03 -15.87 1.27
CA ASN A 240 14.98 -16.88 1.09
C ASN A 240 15.01 -18.01 2.14
N SER A 241 15.99 -18.02 3.04
CA SER A 241 16.13 -19.08 4.03
C SER A 241 16.63 -18.51 5.35
N VAL A 242 15.69 -18.03 6.16
CA VAL A 242 15.98 -17.44 7.47
C VAL A 242 15.15 -18.15 8.54
N ASN A 243 15.82 -18.53 9.64
CA ASN A 243 15.15 -18.98 10.86
C ASN A 243 15.76 -18.23 12.05
N PHE A 244 15.08 -17.19 12.53
CA PHE A 244 15.56 -16.37 13.63
C PHE A 244 15.65 -17.11 14.97
N HIS A 245 14.86 -18.16 15.19
CA HIS A 245 14.95 -18.98 16.41
C HIS A 245 16.22 -19.81 16.42
N GLU A 246 16.55 -20.45 15.31
CA GLU A 246 17.68 -21.34 15.15
C GLU A 246 18.95 -20.64 14.66
N ARG A 247 18.88 -19.32 14.42
CA ARG A 247 19.96 -18.52 13.84
C ARG A 247 20.42 -18.94 12.46
N GLN A 248 19.55 -19.61 11.73
CA GLN A 248 19.85 -20.02 10.36
C GLN A 248 19.73 -18.83 9.42
N GLY A 249 20.69 -18.67 8.50
CA GLY A 249 20.69 -17.63 7.48
C GLY A 249 21.21 -16.26 7.97
N GLU A 250 21.70 -16.12 9.22
CA GLU A 250 22.25 -14.87 9.73
C GLU A 250 23.40 -14.31 8.87
N GLU A 251 24.30 -15.17 8.37
CA GLU A 251 25.44 -14.77 7.52
C GLU A 251 24.95 -14.25 6.15
N CYS A 252 23.99 -14.96 5.53
CA CYS A 252 23.37 -14.53 4.28
C CYS A 252 22.65 -13.19 4.47
N LEU A 253 21.92 -13.06 5.56
CA LEU A 253 21.23 -11.82 5.90
C LEU A 253 22.21 -10.66 6.07
N ALA A 254 23.31 -10.87 6.81
CA ALA A 254 24.35 -9.87 7.03
C ALA A 254 25.03 -9.44 5.72
N ALA A 255 25.35 -10.40 4.84
CA ALA A 255 25.94 -10.11 3.53
C ALA A 255 24.99 -9.26 2.64
N ASN A 256 23.69 -9.57 2.64
CA ASN A 256 22.70 -8.80 1.89
C ASN A 256 22.50 -7.39 2.49
N VAL A 257 22.50 -7.25 3.82
CA VAL A 257 22.45 -5.95 4.49
C VAL A 257 23.65 -5.10 4.09
N ASP A 258 24.87 -5.64 4.12
CA ASP A 258 26.08 -4.89 3.76
C ASP A 258 26.08 -4.52 2.26
N ALA A 259 25.61 -5.39 1.38
CA ALA A 259 25.48 -5.10 -0.05
C ALA A 259 24.54 -3.91 -0.30
N VAL A 260 23.34 -3.89 0.28
CA VAL A 260 22.39 -2.79 0.12
C VAL A 260 22.95 -1.50 0.74
N LEU A 261 23.53 -1.56 1.94
CA LEU A 261 24.17 -0.40 2.57
C LEU A 261 25.35 0.12 1.72
N GLY A 262 26.10 -0.78 1.06
CA GLY A 262 27.18 -0.42 0.14
C GLY A 262 26.67 0.42 -1.04
N MET A 263 25.61 -0.05 -1.72
CA MET A 263 24.98 0.69 -2.81
C MET A 263 24.46 2.05 -2.36
N MET A 264 23.85 2.12 -1.17
CA MET A 264 23.37 3.38 -0.59
C MET A 264 24.52 4.35 -0.31
N ARG A 265 25.64 3.88 0.27
CA ARG A 265 26.82 4.71 0.56
C ARG A 265 27.38 5.36 -0.70
N GLU A 266 27.43 4.62 -1.83
CA GLU A 266 27.85 5.17 -3.12
C GLU A 266 26.90 6.29 -3.60
N LYS A 267 25.58 6.08 -3.51
CA LYS A 267 24.59 7.11 -3.86
C LYS A 267 24.66 8.32 -2.93
N TYR A 268 24.80 8.09 -1.63
CA TYR A 268 24.94 9.21 -0.67
C TYR A 268 26.18 10.06 -0.97
N LYS A 269 27.29 9.42 -1.33
CA LYS A 269 28.50 10.13 -1.77
C LYS A 269 28.28 10.89 -3.08
N GLU A 270 27.60 10.28 -4.07
CA GLU A 270 27.28 10.91 -5.36
C GLU A 270 26.44 12.18 -5.17
N TYR A 271 25.45 12.14 -4.29
CA TYR A 271 24.52 13.25 -4.03
C TYR A 271 24.97 14.18 -2.88
N GLY A 272 26.13 13.94 -2.25
CA GLY A 272 26.62 14.76 -1.13
C GLY A 272 25.74 14.67 0.10
N ILE A 273 25.10 13.51 0.36
CA ILE A 273 24.19 13.28 1.48
C ILE A 273 24.99 12.93 2.72
N GLY A 274 24.75 13.67 3.83
CA GLY A 274 25.46 13.50 5.10
C GLY A 274 24.79 12.57 6.09
N GLU A 275 23.58 12.08 5.81
CA GLU A 275 22.82 11.17 6.67
C GLU A 275 23.48 9.78 6.71
N THR A 276 23.23 9.05 7.80
CA THR A 276 23.68 7.66 7.92
C THR A 276 22.70 6.74 7.18
N PRO A 277 23.15 5.95 6.19
CA PRO A 277 22.29 5.00 5.52
C PRO A 277 21.85 3.89 6.49
N PHE A 278 20.65 3.37 6.28
CA PHE A 278 20.09 2.26 7.02
C PHE A 278 19.21 1.39 6.10
N VAL A 279 19.00 0.15 6.49
CA VAL A 279 18.06 -0.74 5.81
C VAL A 279 16.94 -1.16 6.75
N ILE A 280 15.82 -1.52 6.16
CA ILE A 280 14.70 -2.16 6.85
C ILE A 280 14.68 -3.63 6.45
N VAL A 281 14.90 -4.49 7.44
CA VAL A 281 14.66 -5.94 7.30
C VAL A 281 13.23 -6.22 7.72
N LYS A 282 12.45 -6.80 6.84
CA LYS A 282 11.04 -7.12 7.11
C LYS A 282 10.65 -8.47 6.51
N ALA A 283 9.69 -9.14 7.14
CA ALA A 283 9.11 -10.35 6.58
C ALA A 283 8.63 -10.09 5.14
N ASP A 284 8.94 -11.00 4.23
CA ASP A 284 8.57 -10.86 2.81
C ASP A 284 7.07 -11.03 2.58
N ALA A 285 6.35 -11.64 3.52
CA ALA A 285 4.90 -11.75 3.57
C ALA A 285 4.32 -11.05 4.81
N GLY A 286 3.03 -10.69 4.77
CA GLY A 286 2.30 -10.17 5.92
C GLY A 286 2.28 -8.64 6.04
N THR A 287 1.45 -8.16 6.99
CA THR A 287 1.08 -6.76 7.19
C THR A 287 1.33 -6.29 8.63
N TYR A 288 0.85 -5.09 8.97
CA TYR A 288 0.85 -4.49 10.33
C TYR A 288 2.23 -4.20 10.94
N GLY A 289 3.30 -4.12 10.14
CA GLY A 289 4.63 -3.79 10.66
C GLY A 289 5.22 -4.85 11.62
N MET A 290 4.68 -6.07 11.60
CA MET A 290 5.24 -7.21 12.33
C MET A 290 6.47 -7.75 11.59
N GLY A 291 7.43 -8.29 12.34
CA GLY A 291 8.66 -8.79 11.73
C GLY A 291 9.47 -7.70 11.01
N VAL A 292 9.55 -6.47 11.58
CA VAL A 292 10.27 -5.33 11.01
C VAL A 292 11.39 -4.89 11.94
N MET A 293 12.58 -4.66 11.38
CA MET A 293 13.78 -4.21 12.09
C MET A 293 14.55 -3.20 11.24
N THR A 294 14.96 -2.09 11.85
CA THR A 294 15.91 -1.14 11.27
C THR A 294 17.33 -1.59 11.56
N VAL A 295 18.22 -1.55 10.58
CA VAL A 295 19.62 -2.00 10.67
C VAL A 295 20.53 -0.95 10.03
N LYS A 296 21.57 -0.54 10.73
CA LYS A 296 22.58 0.45 10.27
C LYS A 296 23.92 -0.18 9.97
N ASP A 297 24.16 -1.38 10.51
CA ASP A 297 25.38 -2.14 10.30
C ASP A 297 25.07 -3.65 10.23
N ALA A 298 25.74 -4.37 9.34
CA ALA A 298 25.51 -5.79 9.14
C ALA A 298 25.76 -6.64 10.41
N SER A 299 26.61 -6.20 11.32
CA SER A 299 26.84 -6.87 12.61
C SER A 299 25.60 -6.91 13.50
N GLU A 300 24.67 -5.97 13.35
CA GLU A 300 23.45 -5.91 14.16
C GLU A 300 22.52 -7.12 13.93
N VAL A 301 22.56 -7.72 12.76
CA VAL A 301 21.72 -8.91 12.45
C VAL A 301 22.33 -10.22 12.95
N ILE A 302 23.64 -10.26 13.15
CA ILE A 302 24.35 -11.40 13.74
C ILE A 302 24.19 -11.42 15.26
N GLY A 303 24.10 -10.27 15.87
CA GLY A 303 24.05 -10.09 17.34
C GLY A 303 22.66 -10.02 17.95
N LEU A 304 21.60 -10.43 17.26
CA LEU A 304 20.24 -10.34 17.73
C LEU A 304 20.02 -11.05 19.05
N ASN A 305 19.51 -10.34 20.06
CA ASN A 305 19.10 -10.94 21.32
C ASN A 305 17.78 -11.73 21.17
N ARG A 306 17.42 -12.53 22.17
CA ARG A 306 16.23 -13.37 22.15
C ARG A 306 14.93 -12.59 21.86
N LYS A 307 14.78 -11.38 22.43
CA LYS A 307 13.59 -10.55 22.24
C LYS A 307 13.47 -10.07 20.79
N GLN A 308 14.59 -9.66 20.20
CA GLN A 308 14.65 -9.23 18.79
C GLN A 308 14.34 -10.41 17.85
N ARG A 309 14.95 -11.58 18.08
CA ARG A 309 14.66 -12.78 17.30
C ARG A 309 13.19 -13.18 17.38
N ASN A 310 12.61 -13.19 18.57
CA ASN A 310 11.18 -13.49 18.74
C ASN A 310 10.29 -12.49 17.98
N LYS A 311 10.66 -11.18 17.98
CA LYS A 311 9.93 -10.16 17.23
C LYS A 311 9.97 -10.42 15.71
N MET A 312 11.12 -10.90 15.21
CA MET A 312 11.32 -11.16 13.78
C MET A 312 10.82 -12.53 13.32
N SER A 313 10.55 -13.46 14.24
CA SER A 313 10.21 -14.84 13.91
C SER A 313 8.77 -15.06 13.48
N VAL A 314 7.84 -14.17 13.86
CA VAL A 314 6.40 -14.38 13.73
C VAL A 314 5.72 -13.13 13.18
N ILE A 315 4.80 -13.34 12.24
CA ILE A 315 3.91 -12.31 11.69
C ILE A 315 2.45 -12.54 12.13
N LYS A 316 1.50 -11.79 11.58
CA LYS A 316 0.05 -11.92 11.80
C LYS A 316 -0.36 -13.40 11.72
N GLU A 317 -1.31 -13.82 12.55
CA GLU A 317 -1.82 -15.20 12.68
C GLU A 317 -0.77 -16.23 13.12
N GLY A 318 0.37 -15.79 13.69
CA GLY A 318 1.38 -16.70 14.24
C GLY A 318 2.22 -17.44 13.20
N MET A 319 2.20 -17.02 11.94
CA MET A 319 3.00 -17.65 10.90
C MET A 319 4.49 -17.34 11.08
N ASN A 320 5.32 -18.38 10.87
CA ASN A 320 6.77 -18.26 10.96
C ASN A 320 7.35 -17.50 9.75
N VAL A 321 8.30 -16.61 10.02
CA VAL A 321 9.06 -15.91 8.99
C VAL A 321 10.20 -16.80 8.51
N SER A 322 10.15 -17.18 7.24
CA SER A 322 11.21 -17.97 6.56
C SER A 322 11.90 -17.19 5.44
N GLN A 323 11.32 -16.08 5.02
CA GLN A 323 11.84 -15.20 3.98
C GLN A 323 11.75 -13.75 4.43
N VAL A 324 12.78 -12.97 4.13
CA VAL A 324 12.83 -11.54 4.43
C VAL A 324 13.27 -10.76 3.21
N ILE A 325 12.74 -9.55 3.09
CA ILE A 325 13.25 -8.52 2.20
C ILE A 325 14.10 -7.55 3.02
N ILE A 326 15.26 -7.21 2.50
CA ILE A 326 16.16 -6.18 3.00
C ILE A 326 16.00 -4.99 2.08
N GLN A 327 15.35 -3.95 2.54
CA GLN A 327 15.03 -2.78 1.73
C GLN A 327 15.79 -1.56 2.22
N GLU A 328 16.27 -0.74 1.27
CA GLU A 328 16.81 0.58 1.57
C GLU A 328 15.87 1.37 2.47
N GLY A 329 16.40 1.87 3.57
CA GLY A 329 15.69 2.77 4.48
C GLY A 329 15.65 4.18 3.89
N VAL A 330 14.45 4.69 3.66
CA VAL A 330 14.25 6.07 3.24
C VAL A 330 13.93 6.91 4.47
N HIS A 331 14.76 7.92 4.75
CA HIS A 331 14.48 8.89 5.81
C HIS A 331 13.16 9.62 5.51
N THR A 332 12.43 10.03 6.54
CA THR A 332 11.26 10.89 6.33
C THR A 332 11.50 12.24 7.01
N HIS A 333 11.66 13.28 6.19
CA HIS A 333 11.91 14.64 6.67
C HIS A 333 10.62 15.45 6.87
N GLU A 334 9.49 14.87 6.53
CA GLU A 334 8.21 15.52 6.68
C GLU A 334 7.75 15.51 8.14
N ARG A 335 7.08 16.58 8.52
CA ARG A 335 6.53 16.75 9.86
C ARG A 335 5.16 17.39 9.80
N VAL A 336 4.24 16.85 10.56
CA VAL A 336 2.96 17.49 10.84
C VAL A 336 3.02 17.97 12.29
N ASN A 337 2.90 19.28 12.49
CA ASN A 337 3.24 19.94 13.74
C ASN A 337 4.69 19.59 14.14
N ASN A 338 4.90 18.84 15.20
CA ASN A 338 6.23 18.40 15.63
C ASN A 338 6.45 16.88 15.44
N GLY A 339 5.45 16.15 14.98
CA GLY A 339 5.52 14.71 14.75
C GLY A 339 6.15 14.38 13.40
N VAL A 340 6.98 13.35 13.36
CA VAL A 340 7.52 12.81 12.11
C VAL A 340 6.36 12.20 11.33
N ALA A 341 6.30 12.46 10.02
CA ALA A 341 5.17 12.12 9.18
C ALA A 341 5.61 11.41 7.90
N GLU A 342 4.79 10.47 7.43
CA GLU A 342 4.93 9.84 6.12
C GLU A 342 3.59 9.84 5.38
N PRO A 343 3.57 10.20 4.08
CA PRO A 343 2.35 10.22 3.30
C PRO A 343 1.93 8.80 2.91
N VAL A 344 0.62 8.55 3.06
CA VAL A 344 -0.04 7.34 2.57
C VAL A 344 -1.04 7.75 1.50
N VAL A 345 -0.84 7.29 0.27
CA VAL A 345 -1.65 7.64 -0.90
C VAL A 345 -2.59 6.50 -1.25
N TYR A 346 -3.86 6.82 -1.45
CA TYR A 346 -4.91 5.87 -1.78
C TYR A 346 -5.28 5.94 -3.25
N MET A 347 -5.47 4.75 -3.82
CA MET A 347 -5.85 4.57 -5.21
C MET A 347 -7.10 3.70 -5.32
N ILE A 348 -7.96 4.00 -6.29
CA ILE A 348 -9.02 3.12 -6.79
C ILE A 348 -8.83 3.06 -8.31
N ASP A 349 -8.71 1.85 -8.84
CA ASP A 349 -8.29 1.64 -10.24
C ASP A 349 -6.94 2.37 -10.48
N ARG A 350 -6.81 3.14 -11.53
CA ARG A 350 -5.64 3.97 -11.88
C ARG A 350 -5.65 5.37 -11.25
N PHE A 351 -6.68 5.70 -10.47
CA PHE A 351 -6.89 7.06 -9.97
C PHE A 351 -6.42 7.21 -8.53
N VAL A 352 -5.67 8.28 -8.28
CA VAL A 352 -5.40 8.72 -6.91
C VAL A 352 -6.65 9.36 -6.35
N VAL A 353 -7.18 8.81 -5.27
CA VAL A 353 -8.45 9.24 -4.67
C VAL A 353 -8.29 9.97 -3.35
N GLY A 354 -7.06 10.20 -2.92
CA GLY A 354 -6.74 10.94 -1.70
C GLY A 354 -5.57 10.34 -0.95
N GLY A 355 -5.41 10.75 0.28
CA GLY A 355 -4.38 10.25 1.17
C GLY A 355 -4.44 10.91 2.54
N PHE A 356 -3.51 10.52 3.39
CA PHE A 356 -3.30 11.13 4.70
C PHE A 356 -1.83 11.02 5.10
N TYR A 357 -1.42 11.76 6.12
CA TYR A 357 -0.14 11.57 6.79
C TYR A 357 -0.31 10.61 7.96
N ARG A 358 0.54 9.58 8.02
CA ARG A 358 0.77 8.81 9.25
C ARG A 358 1.80 9.57 10.08
N VAL A 359 1.40 10.00 11.26
CA VAL A 359 2.21 10.86 12.13
C VAL A 359 2.54 10.12 13.42
N ASN A 360 3.79 10.18 13.85
CA ASN A 360 4.21 9.64 15.14
C ASN A 360 5.25 10.55 15.79
N SER A 361 4.88 11.19 16.89
CA SER A 361 5.76 12.13 17.63
C SER A 361 6.78 11.43 18.52
N ALA A 362 6.64 10.12 18.75
CA ALA A 362 7.56 9.33 19.56
C ALA A 362 8.61 8.59 18.71
N ARG A 363 8.64 8.83 17.39
CA ARG A 363 9.54 8.15 16.45
C ARG A 363 10.47 9.11 15.73
N GLY A 364 11.66 8.59 15.37
CA GLY A 364 12.65 9.28 14.56
C GLY A 364 12.38 9.17 13.06
N ILE A 365 13.19 9.89 12.28
CA ILE A 365 13.07 9.96 10.80
C ILE A 365 13.47 8.65 10.09
N ASP A 366 14.20 7.77 10.78
CA ASP A 366 14.70 6.46 10.33
C ASP A 366 13.94 5.28 10.96
N GLU A 367 12.88 5.54 11.70
CA GLU A 367 12.08 4.53 12.38
C GLU A 367 10.77 4.21 11.65
N ASN A 368 10.18 3.05 11.98
CA ASN A 368 8.86 2.68 11.54
C ASN A 368 7.79 3.51 12.28
N LEU A 369 7.03 4.33 11.54
CA LEU A 369 5.98 5.17 12.10
C LEU A 369 4.69 4.39 12.37
N ASN A 370 4.49 3.22 11.75
CA ASN A 370 3.38 2.33 12.05
C ASN A 370 3.62 1.60 13.38
N ALA A 371 3.48 2.33 14.47
CA ALA A 371 3.79 1.90 15.83
C ALA A 371 2.85 2.59 16.82
N PRO A 372 2.71 2.08 18.05
CA PRO A 372 1.88 2.73 19.09
C PRO A 372 2.16 4.23 19.23
N GLY A 373 1.10 5.03 19.34
CA GLY A 373 1.17 6.49 19.38
C GLY A 373 1.03 7.17 18.01
N MET A 374 0.92 6.42 16.93
CA MET A 374 0.60 6.99 15.62
C MET A 374 -0.84 7.54 15.58
N HIS A 375 -1.02 8.58 14.79
CA HIS A 375 -2.33 9.10 14.40
C HIS A 375 -2.32 9.49 12.91
N PHE A 376 -3.48 9.80 12.37
CA PHE A 376 -3.64 10.12 10.96
C PHE A 376 -4.13 11.55 10.79
N GLU A 377 -3.45 12.29 9.91
CA GLU A 377 -3.83 13.64 9.52
C GLU A 377 -4.22 13.64 8.04
N PRO A 378 -5.42 14.12 7.67
CA PRO A 378 -5.81 14.20 6.28
C PRO A 378 -4.78 14.97 5.47
N LEU A 379 -4.43 14.45 4.29
CA LEU A 379 -3.66 15.22 3.33
C LEU A 379 -4.48 16.42 2.90
N ALA A 380 -3.90 17.60 3.04
CA ALA A 380 -4.50 18.84 2.58
C ALA A 380 -4.30 18.97 1.07
N PHE A 381 -5.06 18.20 0.29
CA PHE A 381 -5.15 18.41 -1.14
C PHE A 381 -6.04 19.63 -1.38
N GLU A 382 -5.49 20.76 -1.72
CA GLU A 382 -6.26 21.84 -2.32
C GLU A 382 -6.52 21.55 -3.81
N THR A 383 -5.61 20.78 -4.44
CA THR A 383 -5.69 20.37 -5.83
C THR A 383 -5.50 18.86 -5.97
N SER A 384 -6.03 18.28 -7.05
CA SER A 384 -5.86 16.86 -7.35
C SER A 384 -4.39 16.49 -7.53
N CYS A 385 -3.92 15.44 -6.86
CA CYS A 385 -2.59 14.88 -7.11
C CYS A 385 -2.51 14.03 -8.40
N SER A 386 -3.60 13.94 -9.14
CA SER A 386 -3.63 13.27 -10.45
C SER A 386 -3.24 14.19 -11.60
N LEU A 387 -3.24 15.50 -11.40
CA LEU A 387 -2.89 16.49 -12.42
C LEU A 387 -2.04 17.60 -11.79
N PRO A 388 -1.08 18.17 -12.54
CA PRO A 388 -0.38 19.37 -12.10
C PRO A 388 -1.37 20.54 -12.05
N ASP A 389 -1.22 21.41 -11.06
CA ASP A 389 -1.98 22.63 -11.01
C ASP A 389 -1.41 23.63 -12.04
N GLN A 390 -2.13 23.81 -13.13
CA GLN A 390 -1.77 24.76 -14.18
C GLN A 390 -2.12 26.21 -13.87
N CYS A 391 -2.85 26.45 -12.77
CA CYS A 391 -3.27 27.77 -12.36
C CYS A 391 -2.29 28.43 -11.38
N GLN A 392 -1.21 27.79 -11.01
CA GLN A 392 -0.21 28.35 -10.12
C GLN A 392 0.59 29.47 -10.78
N THR A 393 0.90 30.50 -9.99
CA THR A 393 1.82 31.55 -10.41
C THR A 393 3.24 30.96 -10.60
N PRO A 394 4.11 31.57 -11.42
CA PRO A 394 5.47 31.10 -11.63
C PRO A 394 6.31 30.96 -10.35
N ASP A 395 5.94 31.69 -9.29
CA ASP A 395 6.62 31.70 -8.00
C ASP A 395 5.99 30.76 -6.96
N ALA A 396 4.93 30.03 -7.35
CA ALA A 396 4.26 29.11 -6.43
C ALA A 396 5.17 27.93 -6.10
N PRO A 397 5.12 27.40 -4.85
CA PRO A 397 5.85 26.18 -4.51
C PRO A 397 5.37 25.00 -5.37
N PRO A 398 6.26 24.05 -5.71
CA PRO A 398 5.88 22.86 -6.48
C PRO A 398 4.69 22.12 -5.87
N ASN A 399 3.80 21.59 -6.73
CA ASN A 399 2.70 20.74 -6.28
C ASN A 399 3.26 19.36 -5.88
N ARG A 400 3.63 19.21 -4.62
CA ARG A 400 4.18 17.97 -4.05
C ARG A 400 3.22 16.80 -4.16
N PHE A 401 1.93 17.07 -4.06
CA PHE A 401 0.91 16.04 -4.18
C PHE A 401 0.86 15.43 -5.58
N TYR A 402 1.21 16.20 -6.63
CA TYR A 402 1.40 15.64 -7.95
C TYR A 402 2.57 14.63 -7.98
N ALA A 403 3.72 14.96 -7.40
CA ALA A 403 4.86 14.05 -7.32
C ALA A 403 4.53 12.77 -6.53
N TYR A 404 3.83 12.91 -5.41
CA TYR A 404 3.34 11.76 -4.63
C TYR A 404 2.35 10.90 -5.44
N GLY A 405 1.43 11.54 -6.15
CA GLY A 405 0.50 10.88 -7.05
C GLY A 405 1.18 10.15 -8.20
N VAL A 406 2.27 10.69 -8.75
CA VAL A 406 3.08 10.00 -9.78
C VAL A 406 3.70 8.73 -9.19
N VAL A 407 4.46 8.83 -8.09
CA VAL A 407 5.14 7.68 -7.49
C VAL A 407 4.13 6.62 -7.01
N ALA A 408 2.97 7.03 -6.47
CA ALA A 408 1.91 6.10 -6.10
C ALA A 408 1.33 5.36 -7.31
N ARG A 409 1.14 6.05 -8.45
CA ARG A 409 0.67 5.41 -9.70
C ARG A 409 1.70 4.44 -10.29
N LEU A 410 3.00 4.72 -10.15
CA LEU A 410 4.05 3.77 -10.50
C LEU A 410 3.98 2.51 -9.62
N ALA A 411 3.75 2.66 -8.32
CA ALA A 411 3.57 1.53 -7.42
C ALA A 411 2.28 0.72 -7.73
N GLN A 412 1.19 1.39 -8.12
CA GLN A 412 -0.03 0.73 -8.57
C GLN A 412 0.19 -0.05 -9.88
N LEU A 413 0.94 0.51 -10.82
CA LEU A 413 1.33 -0.17 -12.06
C LEU A 413 2.22 -1.39 -11.77
N ALA A 414 3.19 -1.24 -10.87
CA ALA A 414 4.01 -2.35 -10.41
C ALA A 414 3.16 -3.47 -9.77
N ALA A 415 2.11 -3.11 -9.04
CA ALA A 415 1.18 -4.09 -8.48
C ALA A 415 0.37 -4.82 -9.57
N SER A 416 0.02 -4.15 -10.69
CA SER A 416 -0.58 -4.82 -11.85
C SER A 416 0.37 -5.87 -12.43
N LEU A 417 1.61 -5.47 -12.72
CA LEU A 417 2.66 -6.37 -13.25
C LEU A 417 2.97 -7.51 -12.27
N GLU A 418 3.03 -7.24 -10.97
CA GLU A 418 3.20 -8.26 -9.94
C GLU A 418 2.09 -9.32 -10.03
N LEU A 419 0.83 -8.89 -10.07
CA LEU A 419 -0.32 -9.79 -10.14
C LEU A 419 -0.34 -10.59 -11.44
N GLU A 420 -0.03 -9.98 -12.57
CA GLU A 420 0.08 -10.67 -13.87
C GLU A 420 1.19 -11.73 -13.85
N ARG A 421 2.35 -11.44 -13.28
CA ARG A 421 3.49 -12.36 -13.18
C ARG A 421 3.29 -13.51 -12.18
N THR A 422 2.44 -13.29 -11.19
CA THR A 422 2.19 -14.25 -10.11
C THR A 422 0.85 -14.96 -10.25
N GLU A 423 0.13 -14.71 -11.34
CA GLU A 423 -1.13 -15.38 -11.63
C GLU A 423 -0.88 -16.90 -11.72
N PRO A 424 -1.62 -17.73 -10.95
CA PRO A 424 -1.46 -19.17 -11.00
C PRO A 424 -1.76 -19.70 -12.41
N GLU A 425 -0.83 -20.49 -12.99
CA GLU A 425 -1.10 -21.25 -14.19
C GLU A 425 -2.29 -22.19 -13.91
N HIS A 426 -3.45 -21.97 -14.58
CA HIS A 426 -4.72 -22.69 -14.43
C HIS A 426 -5.76 -22.12 -13.46
N ALA A 427 -6.06 -20.85 -13.56
CA ALA A 427 -7.39 -20.37 -13.24
C ALA A 427 -8.28 -20.35 -14.52
N GLN A 428 -8.11 -21.38 -15.41
CA GLN A 428 -9.01 -21.61 -16.55
C GLN A 428 -10.04 -22.67 -16.25
#